data_282c8836685bb9f4970c3630ecfa7002
#
_entry.id   282c8836685bb9f4970c3630ecfa7002
#
_cell.length_a   1.000
_cell.length_b   1.000
_cell.length_c   1.000
_cell.angle_alpha   90.00
_cell.angle_beta   90.00
_cell.angle_gamma   90.00
#
_symmetry.space_group_name_H-M   'P 1'
#
loop_
_entity.id
_entity.type
_entity.pdbx_description
1 polymer ?
#
loop_
_entity_poly.entity_id
_entity_poly.type
_entity_poly.pdbx_seq_one_letter_code
_entity_poly.pdbx_strand_id
1 'polypeptide(L)'
;MQKVVLLGSTGSVGKSSLEVIEQNKEKYEIACLVALSNDELIKTQAKRHKKAKIYIEKPRNKLSSKKLINKNDLLKLISSNNVDTVIAAISGSDGLELIHHSITSGKKVLIANKEPLVMAGEFLVNEAKKYGAQIIPIDSEHCSVHQSIQGKKENSISKITLTCSGG
;
A
#
# COMPACT_ATOMS: atom_id res chain seq x y z
N MET A 1 -3.46 -16.72 6.98
CA MET A 1 -3.39 -16.09 5.65
C MET A 1 -3.58 -14.59 5.85
N GLN A 2 -2.58 -13.79 5.47
CA GLN A 2 -2.62 -12.33 5.63
C GLN A 2 -3.53 -11.68 4.59
N LYS A 3 -4.38 -10.76 5.03
CA LYS A 3 -5.29 -10.03 4.15
C LYS A 3 -4.73 -8.65 3.79
N VAL A 4 -4.69 -8.38 2.51
CA VAL A 4 -4.02 -7.22 1.92
C VAL A 4 -5.03 -6.28 1.27
N VAL A 5 -4.95 -5.00 1.59
CA VAL A 5 -5.56 -3.92 0.79
C VAL A 5 -4.49 -3.35 -0.13
N LEU A 6 -4.75 -3.33 -1.43
CA LEU A 6 -3.82 -2.83 -2.43
C LEU A 6 -4.32 -1.50 -3.00
N LEU A 7 -3.72 -0.42 -2.53
CA LEU A 7 -3.95 0.94 -3.01
C LEU A 7 -3.14 1.15 -4.30
N GLY A 8 -3.80 1.49 -5.40
CA GLY A 8 -3.15 1.69 -6.69
C GLY A 8 -2.92 0.39 -7.48
N SER A 9 -3.83 -0.58 -7.39
CA SER A 9 -3.70 -1.92 -8.00
C SER A 9 -3.48 -1.91 -9.52
N THR A 10 -3.87 -0.85 -10.21
CA THR A 10 -3.77 -0.73 -11.66
C THR A 10 -2.46 -0.09 -12.14
N GLY A 11 -1.65 0.46 -11.24
CA GLY A 11 -0.32 0.99 -11.53
C GLY A 11 0.73 -0.11 -11.71
N SER A 12 1.98 0.27 -12.05
CA SER A 12 3.08 -0.68 -12.25
C SER A 12 3.37 -1.51 -11.01
N VAL A 13 3.64 -0.84 -9.88
CA VAL A 13 3.90 -1.53 -8.60
C VAL A 13 2.69 -2.34 -8.14
N GLY A 14 1.46 -1.82 -8.35
CA GLY A 14 0.24 -2.56 -8.03
C GLY A 14 0.12 -3.87 -8.80
N LYS A 15 0.46 -3.88 -10.10
CA LYS A 15 0.48 -5.11 -10.92
C LYS A 15 1.53 -6.10 -10.43
N SER A 16 2.77 -5.64 -10.20
CA SER A 16 3.83 -6.50 -9.66
C SER A 16 3.47 -7.05 -8.28
N SER A 17 2.83 -6.24 -7.42
CA SER A 17 2.32 -6.72 -6.13
C SER A 17 1.29 -7.84 -6.29
N LEU A 18 0.38 -7.73 -7.26
CA LEU A 18 -0.60 -8.78 -7.55
C LEU A 18 0.07 -10.08 -8.03
N GLU A 19 1.10 -9.98 -8.89
CA GLU A 19 1.87 -11.14 -9.34
C GLU A 19 2.52 -11.88 -8.16
N VAL A 20 3.15 -11.15 -7.25
CA VAL A 20 3.75 -11.74 -6.03
C VAL A 20 2.68 -12.41 -5.15
N ILE A 21 1.52 -11.76 -4.97
CA ILE A 21 0.41 -12.32 -4.18
C ILE A 21 -0.17 -13.56 -4.87
N GLU A 22 -0.30 -13.55 -6.20
CA GLU A 22 -0.79 -14.69 -6.98
C GLU A 22 0.16 -15.91 -6.90
N GLN A 23 1.46 -15.68 -6.79
CA GLN A 23 2.47 -16.73 -6.59
C GLN A 23 2.50 -17.28 -5.16
N ASN A 24 1.91 -16.56 -4.18
CA ASN A 24 1.92 -16.90 -2.75
C ASN A 24 0.49 -16.91 -2.16
N LYS A 25 -0.46 -17.50 -2.87
CA LYS A 25 -1.90 -17.53 -2.48
C LYS A 25 -2.17 -18.22 -1.15
N GLU A 26 -1.29 -19.08 -0.73
CA GLU A 26 -1.38 -19.77 0.57
C GLU A 26 -1.06 -18.84 1.74
N LYS A 27 -0.31 -17.74 1.49
CA LYS A 27 0.09 -16.76 2.51
C LYS A 27 -0.77 -15.50 2.48
N TYR A 28 -1.21 -15.08 1.28
CA TYR A 28 -1.85 -13.77 1.09
C TYR A 28 -3.20 -13.88 0.38
N GLU A 29 -4.15 -13.03 0.80
CA GLU A 29 -5.44 -12.84 0.15
C GLU A 29 -5.71 -11.34 -0.04
N ILE A 30 -6.19 -10.94 -1.21
CA ILE A 30 -6.62 -9.55 -1.44
C ILE A 30 -7.98 -9.33 -0.80
N ALA A 31 -8.04 -8.40 0.16
CA ALA A 31 -9.27 -7.93 0.77
C ALA A 31 -9.95 -6.83 -0.07
N CYS A 32 -9.14 -5.90 -0.61
CA CYS A 32 -9.64 -4.82 -1.46
C CYS A 32 -8.61 -4.40 -2.51
N LEU A 33 -9.10 -4.15 -3.71
CA LEU A 33 -8.38 -3.50 -4.81
C LEU A 33 -8.84 -2.05 -4.89
N VAL A 34 -7.88 -1.13 -4.94
CA VAL A 34 -8.15 0.31 -5.03
C VAL A 34 -7.50 0.87 -6.28
N ALA A 35 -8.24 1.63 -7.07
CA ALA A 35 -7.73 2.35 -8.23
C ALA A 35 -8.19 3.81 -8.24
N LEU A 36 -7.46 4.67 -8.93
CA LEU A 36 -7.88 6.04 -9.13
C LEU A 36 -9.04 6.11 -10.15
N SER A 37 -8.84 5.58 -11.36
CA SER A 37 -9.81 5.76 -12.45
C SER A 37 -9.84 4.64 -13.50
N ASN A 38 -9.01 3.59 -13.38
CA ASN A 38 -8.96 2.54 -14.39
C ASN A 38 -9.99 1.44 -14.11
N ASP A 39 -11.23 1.69 -14.57
CA ASP A 39 -12.39 0.84 -14.34
C ASP A 39 -12.24 -0.57 -14.95
N GLU A 40 -11.68 -0.66 -16.15
CA GLU A 40 -11.63 -1.92 -16.90
C GLU A 40 -10.58 -2.87 -16.31
N LEU A 41 -9.41 -2.31 -15.97
CA LEU A 41 -8.34 -3.15 -15.42
C LEU A 41 -8.69 -3.66 -14.01
N ILE A 42 -9.26 -2.80 -13.15
CA ILE A 42 -9.63 -3.25 -11.79
C ILE A 42 -10.76 -4.30 -11.81
N LYS A 43 -11.71 -4.21 -12.77
CA LYS A 43 -12.71 -5.27 -12.99
C LYS A 43 -12.06 -6.61 -13.35
N THR A 44 -11.06 -6.56 -14.25
CA THR A 44 -10.30 -7.75 -14.65
C THR A 44 -9.54 -8.36 -13.48
N GLN A 45 -8.87 -7.53 -12.68
CA GLN A 45 -8.21 -7.97 -11.46
C GLN A 45 -9.19 -8.60 -10.47
N ALA A 46 -10.35 -8.00 -10.26
CA ALA A 46 -11.37 -8.50 -9.36
C ALA A 46 -12.01 -9.85 -9.78
N LYS A 47 -11.97 -10.19 -11.07
CA LYS A 47 -12.38 -11.53 -11.54
C LYS A 47 -11.42 -12.62 -11.04
N ARG A 48 -10.11 -12.32 -10.99
CA ARG A 48 -9.09 -13.25 -10.47
C ARG A 48 -9.12 -13.34 -8.93
N HIS A 49 -9.41 -12.21 -8.26
CA HIS A 49 -9.51 -12.12 -6.80
C HIS A 49 -10.98 -12.11 -6.37
N LYS A 50 -11.64 -13.27 -6.38
CA LYS A 50 -13.10 -13.39 -6.22
C LYS A 50 -13.64 -12.80 -4.92
N LYS A 51 -12.88 -12.81 -3.83
CA LYS A 51 -13.28 -12.30 -2.52
C LYS A 51 -12.98 -10.80 -2.35
N ALA A 52 -12.13 -10.21 -3.19
CA ALA A 52 -11.74 -8.83 -3.08
C ALA A 52 -12.91 -7.87 -3.28
N LYS A 53 -13.01 -6.85 -2.43
CA LYS A 53 -13.80 -5.65 -2.68
C LYS A 53 -13.09 -4.75 -3.70
N ILE A 54 -13.81 -3.78 -4.24
CA ILE A 54 -13.29 -2.82 -5.21
C ILE A 54 -13.64 -1.41 -4.75
N TYR A 55 -12.67 -0.52 -4.77
CA TYR A 55 -12.90 0.91 -4.63
C TYR A 55 -12.25 1.67 -5.78
N ILE A 56 -12.97 2.65 -6.34
CA ILE A 56 -12.47 3.53 -7.39
C ILE A 56 -12.79 4.97 -6.99
N GLU A 57 -11.75 5.78 -6.89
CA GLU A 57 -11.86 7.17 -6.43
C GLU A 57 -12.62 8.05 -7.44
N LYS A 58 -12.23 7.95 -8.71
CA LYS A 58 -12.78 8.75 -9.83
C LYS A 58 -13.20 7.83 -10.97
N PRO A 59 -14.31 7.09 -10.84
CA PRO A 59 -14.75 6.17 -11.88
C PRO A 59 -15.11 6.93 -13.16
N ARG A 60 -14.65 6.42 -14.31
CA ARG A 60 -14.96 7.00 -15.64
C ARG A 60 -16.33 6.56 -16.14
N ASN A 61 -16.75 5.36 -15.73
CA ASN A 61 -18.01 4.78 -16.15
C ASN A 61 -18.84 4.38 -14.92
N LYS A 62 -20.15 4.31 -15.09
CA LYS A 62 -21.05 3.78 -14.06
C LYS A 62 -20.73 2.31 -13.83
N LEU A 63 -20.12 2.00 -12.70
CA LEU A 63 -19.80 0.62 -12.30
C LEU A 63 -20.99 0.02 -11.53
N SER A 64 -21.51 -1.09 -12.06
CA SER A 64 -22.43 -1.94 -11.31
C SER A 64 -21.70 -3.22 -10.90
N SER A 65 -21.34 -3.35 -9.64
CA SER A 65 -20.73 -4.54 -9.10
C SER A 65 -21.06 -4.69 -7.61
N LYS A 66 -21.49 -5.88 -7.20
CA LYS A 66 -21.71 -6.23 -5.79
C LYS A 66 -20.42 -6.13 -4.93
N LYS A 67 -19.26 -6.04 -5.56
CA LYS A 67 -17.95 -5.88 -4.91
C LYS A 67 -17.56 -4.41 -4.69
N LEU A 68 -18.24 -3.48 -5.38
CA LEU A 68 -17.94 -2.06 -5.28
C LEU A 68 -18.36 -1.54 -3.91
N ILE A 69 -17.44 -0.84 -3.25
CA ILE A 69 -17.67 -0.19 -1.96
C ILE A 69 -17.44 1.32 -2.07
N ASN A 70 -17.98 2.08 -1.17
CA ASN A 70 -17.72 3.51 -1.04
C ASN A 70 -16.48 3.78 -0.17
N LYS A 71 -16.06 5.05 -0.06
CA LYS A 71 -14.88 5.45 0.70
C LYS A 71 -15.00 5.11 2.20
N ASN A 72 -16.16 5.34 2.80
CA ASN A 72 -16.38 5.04 4.21
C ASN A 72 -16.26 3.53 4.49
N ASP A 73 -16.75 2.69 3.59
CA ASP A 73 -16.62 1.23 3.72
C ASP A 73 -15.17 0.78 3.52
N LEU A 74 -14.40 1.45 2.64
CA LEU A 74 -12.95 1.21 2.50
C LEU A 74 -12.21 1.55 3.80
N LEU A 75 -12.47 2.72 4.39
CA LEU A 75 -11.86 3.12 5.66
C LEU A 75 -12.19 2.14 6.79
N LYS A 76 -13.46 1.74 6.92
CA LYS A 76 -13.89 0.70 7.88
C LYS A 76 -13.19 -0.64 7.64
N LEU A 77 -13.04 -1.03 6.38
CA LEU A 77 -12.35 -2.28 6.03
C LEU A 77 -10.87 -2.22 6.43
N ILE A 78 -10.16 -1.12 6.12
CA ILE A 78 -8.77 -0.92 6.51
C ILE A 78 -8.61 -1.01 8.03
N SER A 79 -9.50 -0.36 8.80
CA SER A 79 -9.45 -0.39 10.27
C SER A 79 -9.83 -1.73 10.89
N SER A 80 -10.46 -2.62 10.13
CA SER A 80 -10.93 -3.90 10.67
C SER A 80 -9.78 -4.87 10.98
N ASN A 81 -10.03 -5.80 11.91
CA ASN A 81 -9.10 -6.92 12.18
C ASN A 81 -8.97 -7.90 11.01
N ASN A 82 -9.74 -7.71 9.94
CA ASN A 82 -9.67 -8.51 8.72
C ASN A 82 -8.63 -8.00 7.70
N VAL A 83 -7.86 -6.98 8.04
CA VAL A 83 -6.78 -6.46 7.21
C VAL A 83 -5.50 -6.40 8.03
N ASP A 84 -4.47 -7.03 7.51
CA ASP A 84 -3.15 -7.08 8.15
C ASP A 84 -2.18 -6.07 7.52
N THR A 85 -2.24 -5.95 6.21
CA THR A 85 -1.26 -5.20 5.41
C THR A 85 -1.95 -4.28 4.40
N VAL A 86 -1.43 -3.08 4.27
CA VAL A 86 -1.82 -2.13 3.21
C VAL A 86 -0.61 -1.87 2.32
N ILE A 87 -0.73 -2.14 1.03
CA ILE A 87 0.29 -1.78 0.03
C ILE A 87 -0.13 -0.45 -0.60
N ALA A 88 0.66 0.58 -0.39
CA ALA A 88 0.41 1.93 -0.89
C ALA A 88 1.23 2.18 -2.17
N ALA A 89 0.58 1.99 -3.32
CA ALA A 89 1.15 2.16 -4.65
C ALA A 89 0.38 3.21 -5.49
N ILE A 90 -0.21 4.20 -4.82
CA ILE A 90 -0.86 5.35 -5.47
C ILE A 90 0.20 6.43 -5.69
N SER A 91 0.37 6.87 -6.93
CA SER A 91 1.33 7.94 -7.27
C SER A 91 0.89 9.30 -6.74
N GLY A 92 1.85 10.15 -6.41
CA GLY A 92 1.61 11.50 -5.93
C GLY A 92 1.06 11.57 -4.51
N SER A 93 0.37 12.66 -4.20
CA SER A 93 -0.19 12.95 -2.86
C SER A 93 -1.54 12.28 -2.59
N ASP A 94 -2.23 11.78 -3.62
CA ASP A 94 -3.60 11.25 -3.51
C ASP A 94 -3.72 10.05 -2.55
N GLY A 95 -2.60 9.36 -2.29
CA GLY A 95 -2.55 8.24 -1.34
C GLY A 95 -2.39 8.63 0.13
N LEU A 96 -2.03 9.88 0.44
CA LEU A 96 -1.62 10.31 1.79
C LEU A 96 -2.69 10.05 2.85
N GLU A 97 -3.95 10.39 2.56
CA GLU A 97 -5.07 10.17 3.50
C GLU A 97 -5.24 8.68 3.85
N LEU A 98 -5.21 7.80 2.84
CA LEU A 98 -5.36 6.35 3.06
C LEU A 98 -4.14 5.75 3.76
N ILE A 99 -2.93 6.25 3.49
CA ILE A 99 -1.71 5.87 4.20
C ILE A 99 -1.81 6.26 5.67
N HIS A 100 -2.16 7.51 5.96
CA HIS A 100 -2.33 7.98 7.34
C HIS A 100 -3.41 7.19 8.07
N HIS A 101 -4.57 6.96 7.43
CA HIS A 101 -5.63 6.13 8.02
C HIS A 101 -5.18 4.69 8.31
N SER A 102 -4.37 4.10 7.43
CA SER A 102 -3.80 2.78 7.64
C SER A 102 -2.84 2.74 8.83
N ILE A 103 -2.00 3.77 8.97
CA ILE A 103 -1.06 3.94 10.08
C ILE A 103 -1.83 4.10 11.40
N THR A 104 -2.82 5.00 11.46
CA THR A 104 -3.62 5.22 12.67
C THR A 104 -4.49 4.02 13.05
N SER A 105 -4.71 3.10 12.12
CA SER A 105 -5.34 1.80 12.34
C SER A 105 -4.37 0.68 12.75
N GLY A 106 -3.09 0.99 13.02
CA GLY A 106 -2.08 0.04 13.48
C GLY A 106 -1.65 -0.99 12.43
N LYS A 107 -1.78 -0.69 11.13
CA LYS A 107 -1.51 -1.64 10.06
C LYS A 107 -0.03 -1.68 9.66
N LYS A 108 0.38 -2.80 9.05
CA LYS A 108 1.62 -2.87 8.29
C LYS A 108 1.42 -2.16 6.95
N VAL A 109 2.14 -1.08 6.71
CA VAL A 109 2.00 -0.25 5.51
C VAL A 109 3.27 -0.35 4.66
N LEU A 110 3.14 -0.94 3.47
CA LEU A 110 4.21 -1.03 2.48
C LEU A 110 4.09 0.17 1.55
N ILE A 111 5.07 1.09 1.56
CA ILE A 111 5.02 2.33 0.79
C ILE A 111 5.90 2.22 -0.45
N ALA A 112 5.29 2.30 -1.62
CA ALA A 112 5.94 2.18 -2.92
C ALA A 112 6.36 3.52 -3.53
N ASN A 113 5.77 4.61 -3.09
CA ASN A 113 6.05 5.95 -3.62
C ASN A 113 6.51 6.87 -2.51
N LYS A 114 7.51 7.67 -2.81
CA LYS A 114 8.20 8.51 -1.83
C LYS A 114 7.48 9.81 -1.49
N GLU A 115 6.55 10.27 -2.34
CA GLU A 115 5.92 11.58 -2.19
C GLU A 115 5.22 11.76 -0.84
N PRO A 116 4.44 10.82 -0.31
CA PRO A 116 3.86 10.95 1.03
C PRO A 116 4.90 11.07 2.15
N LEU A 117 6.06 10.40 2.00
CA LEU A 117 7.16 10.50 2.97
C LEU A 117 7.91 11.82 2.86
N VAL A 118 8.06 12.37 1.65
CA VAL A 118 8.64 13.70 1.45
C VAL A 118 7.74 14.79 2.04
N MET A 119 6.42 14.63 1.89
CA MET A 119 5.44 15.62 2.36
C MET A 119 5.22 15.58 3.88
N ALA A 120 5.19 14.41 4.47
CA ALA A 120 4.74 14.19 5.85
C ALA A 120 5.51 13.07 6.57
N GLY A 121 6.74 12.76 6.18
CA GLY A 121 7.46 11.56 6.65
C GLY A 121 7.65 11.53 8.17
N GLU A 122 8.14 12.63 8.77
CA GLU A 122 8.31 12.71 10.22
C GLU A 122 6.99 12.52 10.97
N PHE A 123 5.92 13.18 10.50
CA PHE A 123 4.58 13.03 11.06
C PHE A 123 4.09 11.59 10.97
N LEU A 124 4.21 10.95 9.80
CA LEU A 124 3.75 9.57 9.58
C LEU A 124 4.54 8.57 10.43
N VAL A 125 5.85 8.77 10.59
CA VAL A 125 6.70 7.91 11.44
C VAL A 125 6.31 8.05 12.92
N ASN A 126 6.05 9.27 13.38
CA ASN A 126 5.60 9.50 14.75
C ASN A 126 4.21 8.89 15.02
N GLU A 127 3.27 9.04 14.08
CA GLU A 127 1.97 8.37 14.18
C GLU A 127 2.11 6.84 14.15
N ALA A 128 3.00 6.30 13.33
CA ALA A 128 3.25 4.85 13.31
C ALA A 128 3.73 4.32 14.66
N LYS A 129 4.66 5.02 15.31
CA LYS A 129 5.12 4.68 16.68
C LYS A 129 3.97 4.73 17.68
N LYS A 130 3.13 5.76 17.61
CA LYS A 130 2.00 5.98 18.53
C LYS A 130 0.92 4.90 18.40
N TYR A 131 0.61 4.47 17.17
CA TYR A 131 -0.45 3.49 16.89
C TYR A 131 0.07 2.06 16.71
N GLY A 132 1.36 1.79 16.91
CA GLY A 132 1.96 0.47 16.75
C GLY A 132 1.97 -0.03 15.30
N ALA A 133 1.87 0.87 14.33
CA ALA A 133 1.95 0.53 12.92
C ALA A 133 3.39 0.31 12.46
N GLN A 134 3.55 -0.43 11.37
CA GLN A 134 4.84 -0.62 10.73
C GLN A 134 4.85 0.04 9.34
N ILE A 135 5.82 0.92 9.10
CA ILE A 135 6.08 1.47 7.76
C ILE A 135 7.27 0.73 7.17
N ILE A 136 7.07 0.13 6.00
CA ILE A 136 8.12 -0.58 5.26
C ILE A 136 8.21 0.02 3.85
N PRO A 137 9.35 0.59 3.47
CA PRO A 137 9.54 1.09 2.12
C PRO A 137 9.69 -0.07 1.13
N ILE A 138 9.06 0.06 -0.03
CA ILE A 138 9.19 -0.87 -1.16
C ILE A 138 9.54 -0.15 -2.47
N ASP A 139 9.80 1.16 -2.43
CA ASP A 139 10.51 1.87 -3.50
C ASP A 139 12.00 1.49 -3.50
N SER A 140 12.68 1.65 -4.62
CA SER A 140 14.04 1.10 -4.81
C SER A 140 15.06 1.72 -3.85
N GLU A 141 15.04 3.03 -3.68
CA GLU A 141 16.03 3.76 -2.89
C GLU A 141 15.89 3.49 -1.39
N HIS A 142 14.71 3.74 -0.84
CA HIS A 142 14.47 3.51 0.59
C HIS A 142 14.52 2.02 0.95
N CYS A 143 14.03 1.14 0.08
CA CYS A 143 14.07 -0.30 0.31
C CYS A 143 15.52 -0.82 0.37
N SER A 144 16.39 -0.34 -0.50
CA SER A 144 17.81 -0.75 -0.49
C SER A 144 18.52 -0.33 0.81
N VAL A 145 18.27 0.89 1.29
CA VAL A 145 18.77 1.34 2.59
C VAL A 145 18.18 0.51 3.71
N HIS A 146 16.88 0.33 3.74
CA HIS A 146 16.17 -0.44 4.78
C HIS A 146 16.74 -1.86 4.90
N GLN A 147 16.90 -2.57 3.77
CA GLN A 147 17.46 -3.92 3.76
C GLN A 147 18.93 -3.95 4.22
N SER A 148 19.73 -2.95 3.83
CA SER A 148 21.15 -2.88 4.17
C SER A 148 21.39 -2.67 5.67
N ILE A 149 20.50 -1.96 6.36
CA ILE A 149 20.61 -1.67 7.79
C ILE A 149 19.81 -2.62 8.67
N GLN A 150 18.96 -3.46 8.08
CA GLN A 150 18.11 -4.38 8.84
C GLN A 150 18.94 -5.30 9.74
N GLY A 151 18.57 -5.35 11.03
CA GLY A 151 19.29 -6.16 12.03
C GLY A 151 20.61 -5.55 12.52
N LYS A 152 20.98 -4.35 12.05
CA LYS A 152 22.14 -3.61 12.57
C LYS A 152 21.73 -2.72 13.74
N LYS A 153 22.67 -2.50 14.67
CA LYS A 153 22.46 -1.48 15.71
C LYS A 153 22.67 -0.10 15.09
N GLU A 154 21.82 0.88 15.43
CA GLU A 154 21.93 2.25 14.87
C GLU A 154 23.32 2.86 15.07
N ASN A 155 23.93 2.68 16.22
CA ASN A 155 25.28 3.18 16.54
C ASN A 155 26.40 2.44 15.81
N SER A 156 26.13 1.36 15.09
CA SER A 156 27.13 0.65 14.26
C SER A 156 27.21 1.18 12.83
N ILE A 157 26.32 2.12 12.46
CA ILE A 157 26.25 2.70 11.12
C ILE A 157 27.02 4.02 11.14
N SER A 158 28.17 4.08 10.49
CA SER A 158 28.98 5.30 10.40
C SER A 158 28.58 6.21 9.24
N LYS A 159 28.08 5.63 8.15
CA LYS A 159 27.74 6.38 6.93
C LYS A 159 26.74 5.59 6.07
N ILE A 160 25.83 6.30 5.46
CA ILE A 160 24.97 5.78 4.38
C ILE A 160 25.34 6.54 3.10
N THR A 161 25.68 5.80 2.03
CA THR A 161 25.92 6.36 0.70
C THR A 161 24.80 5.87 -0.22
N LEU A 162 23.95 6.80 -0.68
CA LEU A 162 22.89 6.51 -1.62
C LEU A 162 23.37 6.89 -3.02
N THR A 163 23.43 5.91 -3.92
CA THR A 163 23.70 6.17 -5.34
C THR A 163 22.39 6.36 -6.07
N CYS A 164 22.31 7.39 -6.91
CA CYS A 164 21.17 7.65 -7.79
C CYS A 164 21.67 7.86 -9.21
N SER A 165 20.80 7.58 -10.19
CA SER A 165 21.06 7.99 -11.57
C SER A 165 21.05 9.51 -11.58
N GLY A 166 22.18 10.14 -11.80
CA GLY A 166 22.26 11.59 -11.99
C GLY A 166 21.34 11.96 -13.17
N GLY A 167 20.24 12.66 -12.88
CA GLY A 167 19.35 13.24 -13.87
C GLY A 167 19.84 14.60 -14.29
#